data_2c4c7df59223085d60a5a11191d271d3
#
_entry.id   2c4c7df59223085d60a5a11191d271d3
#
_cell.length_a   1.000
_cell.length_b   1.000
_cell.length_c   1.000
_cell.angle_alpha   90.00
_cell.angle_beta   90.00
_cell.angle_gamma   90.00
#
_symmetry.space_group_name_H-M   'P 1'
#
loop_
_entity.id
_entity.type
_entity.pdbx_description
1 polymer ?
#
loop_
_entity_poly.entity_id
_entity_poly.type
_entity_poly.pdbx_seq_one_letter_code
_entity_poly.pdbx_strand_id
1 'polypeptide(L)'
;MEFSRNQIGIAVGAGVLLLIVFFGYLVHLNGQGPVLGRSEDRDPLSGIPNSISLNPLRDRSSEREAAKFIRSMRDGNCKQELADWAKDYRKKYAAFICDSEAQHPLLSWEIADWEDTPPLRILHYRGKRRNAPGQKGTYKELFSVTLERKDGEWVVTKYDSMY
;
A
#
# COMPACT_ATOMS: atom_id res chain seq x y z
N MET A 1 -6.48 48.75 -19.86
CA MET A 1 -7.12 47.73 -20.72
C MET A 1 -8.48 47.42 -20.12
N GLU A 2 -9.56 47.89 -20.71
CA GLU A 2 -10.91 47.53 -20.26
C GLU A 2 -11.34 46.26 -20.98
N PHE A 3 -11.52 45.18 -20.20
CA PHE A 3 -12.08 43.94 -20.75
C PHE A 3 -13.57 44.16 -21.03
N SER A 4 -14.02 43.81 -22.21
CA SER A 4 -15.44 43.87 -22.55
C SER A 4 -16.20 42.81 -21.72
N ARG A 5 -17.47 43.09 -21.42
CA ARG A 5 -18.34 42.21 -20.62
C ARG A 5 -18.41 40.79 -21.19
N ASN A 6 -18.31 40.64 -22.50
CA ASN A 6 -18.28 39.33 -23.18
C ASN A 6 -16.95 38.59 -22.96
N GLN A 7 -15.83 39.29 -22.90
CA GLN A 7 -14.51 38.66 -22.64
C GLN A 7 -14.42 38.13 -21.20
N ILE A 8 -15.01 38.88 -20.25
CA ILE A 8 -15.10 38.42 -18.85
C ILE A 8 -15.98 37.16 -18.76
N GLY A 9 -17.13 37.12 -19.43
CA GLY A 9 -18.00 35.93 -19.44
C GLY A 9 -17.33 34.68 -20.03
N ILE A 10 -16.58 34.83 -21.12
CA ILE A 10 -15.83 33.74 -21.75
C ILE A 10 -14.70 33.26 -20.84
N ALA A 11 -13.97 34.18 -20.21
CA ALA A 11 -12.88 33.82 -19.27
C ALA A 11 -13.39 33.06 -18.03
N VAL A 12 -14.51 33.50 -17.47
CA VAL A 12 -15.17 32.82 -16.33
C VAL A 12 -15.66 31.42 -16.74
N GLY A 13 -16.33 31.30 -17.90
CA GLY A 13 -16.82 30.03 -18.41
C GLY A 13 -15.68 29.03 -18.66
N ALA A 14 -14.57 29.49 -19.27
CA ALA A 14 -13.38 28.66 -19.48
C ALA A 14 -12.75 28.22 -18.16
N GLY A 15 -12.67 29.09 -17.15
CA GLY A 15 -12.17 28.78 -15.82
C GLY A 15 -13.00 27.72 -15.11
N VAL A 16 -14.33 27.85 -15.16
CA VAL A 16 -15.23 26.83 -14.56
C VAL A 16 -15.10 25.48 -15.25
N LEU A 17 -15.00 25.47 -16.57
CA LEU A 17 -14.84 24.24 -17.35
C LEU A 17 -13.53 23.53 -17.03
N LEU A 18 -12.43 24.28 -16.90
CA LEU A 18 -11.13 23.74 -16.48
C LEU A 18 -11.19 23.13 -15.07
N LEU A 19 -11.88 23.79 -14.14
CA LEU A 19 -12.08 23.25 -12.78
C LEU A 19 -12.88 21.94 -12.81
N ILE A 20 -13.96 21.88 -13.59
CA ILE A 20 -14.77 20.64 -13.72
C ILE A 20 -13.93 19.50 -14.29
N VAL A 21 -13.15 19.76 -15.34
CA VAL A 21 -12.25 18.75 -15.93
C VAL A 21 -11.18 18.31 -14.93
N PHE A 22 -10.59 19.28 -14.21
CA PHE A 22 -9.57 19.00 -13.20
C PHE A 22 -10.12 18.15 -12.05
N PHE A 23 -11.27 18.50 -11.48
CA PHE A 23 -11.90 17.71 -10.44
C PHE A 23 -12.38 16.34 -10.94
N GLY A 24 -12.93 16.26 -12.14
CA GLY A 24 -13.28 14.99 -12.77
C GLY A 24 -12.07 14.07 -12.95
N TYR A 25 -10.93 14.63 -13.35
CA TYR A 25 -9.67 13.90 -13.44
C TYR A 25 -9.16 13.43 -12.09
N LEU A 26 -9.24 14.27 -11.04
CA LEU A 26 -8.88 13.86 -9.67
C LEU A 26 -9.75 12.71 -9.15
N VAL A 27 -11.06 12.75 -9.39
CA VAL A 27 -11.98 11.67 -9.02
C VAL A 27 -11.64 10.39 -9.77
N HIS A 28 -11.33 10.49 -11.07
CA HIS A 28 -10.90 9.35 -11.87
C HIS A 28 -9.61 8.73 -11.33
N LEU A 29 -8.61 9.54 -10.99
CA LEU A 29 -7.36 9.07 -10.40
C LEU A 29 -7.56 8.37 -9.05
N ASN A 30 -8.48 8.87 -8.21
CA ASN A 30 -8.81 8.22 -6.94
C ASN A 30 -9.47 6.84 -7.10
N GLY A 31 -10.17 6.61 -8.21
CA GLY A 31 -10.76 5.32 -8.53
C GLY A 31 -9.76 4.30 -9.08
N GLN A 32 -8.56 4.73 -9.44
CA GLN A 32 -7.52 3.84 -9.93
C GLN A 32 -6.73 3.23 -8.77
N GLY A 33 -6.05 2.13 -9.03
CA GLY A 33 -5.15 1.48 -8.07
C GLY A 33 -4.03 2.40 -7.55
N PRO A 34 -3.22 1.92 -6.63
CA PRO A 34 -2.19 2.73 -5.96
C PRO A 34 -1.06 3.25 -6.87
N VAL A 35 -1.00 2.85 -8.12
CA VAL A 35 0.14 3.10 -9.01
C VAL A 35 -0.32 3.73 -10.32
N LEU A 36 0.41 4.74 -10.79
CA LEU A 36 0.23 5.32 -12.13
C LEU A 36 0.86 4.44 -13.21
N GLY A 37 2.00 3.85 -12.89
CA GLY A 37 2.74 3.00 -13.80
C GLY A 37 3.64 2.02 -13.08
N ARG A 38 3.92 0.93 -13.74
CA ARG A 38 4.85 -0.11 -13.31
C ARG A 38 5.98 -0.19 -14.32
N SER A 39 7.18 -0.48 -13.86
CA SER A 39 8.29 -0.83 -14.75
C SER A 39 7.94 -2.07 -15.57
N GLU A 40 8.32 -2.09 -16.84
CA GLU A 40 8.28 -3.30 -17.67
C GLU A 40 9.35 -4.30 -17.23
N ASP A 41 10.47 -3.78 -16.68
CA ASP A 41 11.54 -4.58 -16.09
C ASP A 41 11.09 -5.18 -14.77
N ARG A 42 11.07 -6.50 -14.71
CA ARG A 42 10.62 -7.29 -13.57
C ARG A 42 11.74 -8.16 -13.03
N ASP A 43 11.72 -8.34 -11.74
CA ASP A 43 12.56 -9.34 -11.08
C ASP A 43 12.22 -10.74 -11.62
N PRO A 44 13.19 -11.47 -12.17
CA PRO A 44 12.96 -12.75 -12.84
C PRO A 44 12.47 -13.87 -11.91
N LEU A 45 12.71 -13.75 -10.59
CA LEU A 45 12.33 -14.75 -9.62
C LEU A 45 10.91 -14.49 -9.06
N SER A 46 10.61 -13.24 -8.75
CA SER A 46 9.34 -12.85 -8.12
C SER A 46 8.28 -12.36 -9.10
N GLY A 47 8.67 -11.98 -10.33
CA GLY A 47 7.77 -11.34 -11.29
C GLY A 47 7.33 -9.92 -10.89
N ILE A 48 7.84 -9.38 -9.79
CA ILE A 48 7.47 -8.07 -9.27
C ILE A 48 8.22 -6.97 -10.06
N PRO A 49 7.55 -5.86 -10.42
CA PRO A 49 8.21 -4.74 -11.11
C PRO A 49 9.40 -4.20 -10.31
N ASN A 50 10.50 -3.89 -10.98
CA ASN A 50 11.68 -3.32 -10.32
C ASN A 50 11.45 -1.90 -9.82
N SER A 51 10.52 -1.16 -10.43
CA SER A 51 10.08 0.14 -9.94
C SER A 51 8.60 0.38 -10.20
N ILE A 52 8.00 1.21 -9.36
CA ILE A 52 6.62 1.68 -9.49
C ILE A 52 6.56 3.20 -9.31
N SER A 53 5.60 3.82 -9.98
CA SER A 53 5.29 5.23 -9.84
C SER A 53 3.95 5.40 -9.13
N LEU A 54 3.98 5.91 -7.92
CA LEU A 54 2.78 6.10 -7.11
C LEU A 54 2.05 7.39 -7.51
N ASN A 55 0.74 7.28 -7.77
CA ASN A 55 -0.11 8.44 -7.96
C ASN A 55 -0.28 9.20 -6.63
N PRO A 56 0.23 10.45 -6.51
CA PRO A 56 0.16 11.22 -5.27
C PRO A 56 -1.26 11.69 -4.92
N LEU A 57 -2.17 11.72 -5.91
CA LEU A 57 -3.52 12.26 -5.77
C LEU A 57 -4.58 11.20 -5.47
N ARG A 58 -4.20 9.92 -5.49
CA ARG A 58 -5.11 8.80 -5.23
C ARG A 58 -5.45 8.61 -3.75
N ASP A 59 -6.50 7.86 -3.49
CA ASP A 59 -6.80 7.40 -2.13
C ASP A 59 -5.73 6.41 -1.64
N ARG A 60 -5.05 6.79 -0.58
CA ARG A 60 -3.98 6.02 0.06
C ARG A 60 -4.40 5.36 1.38
N SER A 61 -5.69 5.23 1.62
CA SER A 61 -6.20 4.67 2.88
C SER A 61 -5.71 3.24 3.12
N SER A 62 -5.70 2.40 2.08
CA SER A 62 -5.20 1.03 2.16
C SER A 62 -3.71 0.95 2.53
N GLU A 63 -2.85 1.79 1.91
CA GLU A 63 -1.43 1.79 2.26
C GLU A 63 -1.16 2.36 3.66
N ARG A 64 -1.97 3.34 4.10
CA ARG A 64 -1.86 3.87 5.47
C ARG A 64 -2.21 2.79 6.49
N GLU A 65 -3.26 2.02 6.25
CA GLU A 65 -3.66 0.93 7.14
C GLU A 65 -2.63 -0.21 7.14
N ALA A 66 -2.16 -0.63 5.96
CA ALA A 66 -1.08 -1.61 5.87
C ALA A 66 0.21 -1.12 6.57
N ALA A 67 0.60 0.15 6.39
CA ALA A 67 1.78 0.71 7.04
C ALA A 67 1.61 0.83 8.55
N LYS A 68 0.41 1.09 9.06
CA LYS A 68 0.10 1.07 10.49
C LYS A 68 0.28 -0.33 11.06
N PHE A 69 -0.29 -1.33 10.41
CA PHE A 69 -0.13 -2.74 10.76
C PHE A 69 1.35 -3.16 10.76
N ILE A 70 2.11 -2.88 9.69
CA ILE A 70 3.54 -3.24 9.60
C ILE A 70 4.35 -2.58 10.73
N ARG A 71 4.09 -1.31 11.05
CA ARG A 71 4.75 -0.62 12.17
C ARG A 71 4.43 -1.29 13.50
N SER A 72 3.17 -1.62 13.74
CA SER A 72 2.75 -2.29 14.98
C SER A 72 3.41 -3.65 15.15
N MET A 73 3.51 -4.43 14.06
CA MET A 73 4.24 -5.70 14.03
C MET A 73 5.71 -5.51 14.39
N ARG A 74 6.38 -4.56 13.75
CA ARG A 74 7.80 -4.22 13.99
C ARG A 74 8.05 -3.76 15.42
N ASP A 75 7.15 -2.98 16.00
CA ASP A 75 7.29 -2.36 17.32
C ASP A 75 6.93 -3.32 18.47
N GLY A 76 6.72 -4.59 18.18
CA GLY A 76 6.52 -5.67 19.16
C GLY A 76 5.07 -5.94 19.55
N ASN A 77 4.10 -5.27 18.92
CA ASN A 77 2.67 -5.48 19.16
C ASN A 77 2.07 -6.61 18.32
N CYS A 78 2.92 -7.45 17.74
CA CYS A 78 2.55 -8.51 16.82
C CYS A 78 1.44 -9.42 17.37
N LYS A 79 1.53 -9.85 18.61
CA LYS A 79 0.52 -10.72 19.23
C LYS A 79 -0.85 -10.03 19.33
N GLN A 80 -0.88 -8.74 19.60
CA GLN A 80 -2.12 -7.96 19.68
C GLN A 80 -2.72 -7.77 18.29
N GLU A 81 -1.92 -7.38 17.30
CA GLU A 81 -2.37 -7.19 15.92
C GLU A 81 -2.90 -8.50 15.31
N LEU A 82 -2.30 -9.64 15.64
CA LEU A 82 -2.74 -10.94 15.15
C LEU A 82 -3.82 -11.59 16.02
N ALA A 83 -4.14 -11.07 17.19
CA ALA A 83 -5.18 -11.62 18.06
C ALA A 83 -6.56 -11.59 17.42
N ASP A 84 -6.86 -10.51 16.67
CA ASP A 84 -8.12 -10.32 15.97
C ASP A 84 -8.17 -11.07 14.62
N TRP A 85 -7.03 -11.61 14.20
CA TRP A 85 -6.92 -12.38 12.99
C TRP A 85 -7.50 -13.78 13.15
N ALA A 86 -8.71 -13.91 12.69
CA ALA A 86 -9.46 -15.12 12.48
C ALA A 86 -9.39 -16.21 13.57
N LYS A 87 -10.54 -16.59 13.96
CA LYS A 87 -10.84 -17.49 15.06
C LYS A 87 -10.25 -18.92 14.92
N ASP A 88 -9.84 -19.38 13.72
CA ASP A 88 -9.54 -20.79 13.52
C ASP A 88 -8.14 -21.13 12.96
N TYR A 89 -7.83 -20.70 11.77
CA TYR A 89 -6.61 -21.16 11.08
C TYR A 89 -5.37 -20.33 11.46
N ARG A 90 -5.54 -19.06 11.75
CA ARG A 90 -4.45 -18.08 11.86
C ARG A 90 -3.81 -17.99 13.24
N LYS A 91 -4.52 -18.39 14.30
CA LYS A 91 -3.93 -18.51 15.65
C LYS A 91 -2.72 -19.42 15.66
N LYS A 92 -2.74 -20.48 14.84
CA LYS A 92 -1.66 -21.44 14.73
C LYS A 92 -0.38 -20.83 14.16
N TYR A 93 -0.52 -19.86 13.24
CA TYR A 93 0.60 -19.19 12.59
C TYR A 93 0.96 -17.87 13.25
N ALA A 94 0.08 -17.26 14.03
CA ALA A 94 0.34 -15.98 14.67
C ALA A 94 1.57 -16.01 15.59
N ALA A 95 1.71 -17.07 16.39
CA ALA A 95 2.89 -17.23 17.25
C ALA A 95 4.16 -17.36 16.41
N PHE A 96 4.13 -18.18 15.37
CA PHE A 96 5.27 -18.36 14.46
C PHE A 96 5.66 -17.06 13.74
N ILE A 97 4.67 -16.31 13.23
CA ILE A 97 4.90 -15.01 12.60
C ILE A 97 5.57 -14.06 13.61
N CYS A 98 5.05 -13.96 14.82
CA CYS A 98 5.59 -13.05 15.84
C CYS A 98 6.99 -13.44 16.31
N ASP A 99 7.25 -14.74 16.42
CA ASP A 99 8.59 -15.22 16.77
C ASP A 99 9.59 -14.95 15.65
N SER A 100 9.17 -15.11 14.39
CA SER A 100 9.98 -14.77 13.21
C SER A 100 10.25 -13.25 13.13
N GLU A 101 9.25 -12.41 13.37
CA GLU A 101 9.41 -10.95 13.41
C GLU A 101 10.40 -10.52 14.51
N ALA A 102 10.36 -11.18 15.68
CA ALA A 102 11.28 -10.88 16.78
C ALA A 102 12.72 -11.31 16.46
N GLN A 103 12.91 -12.43 15.75
CA GLN A 103 14.24 -12.93 15.37
C GLN A 103 14.81 -12.17 14.17
N HIS A 104 13.97 -11.72 13.25
CA HIS A 104 14.34 -11.04 12.01
C HIS A 104 13.66 -9.67 11.89
N PRO A 105 14.01 -8.68 12.72
CA PRO A 105 13.33 -7.40 12.74
C PRO A 105 13.34 -6.69 11.39
N LEU A 106 12.18 -6.21 10.97
CA LEU A 106 12.03 -5.42 9.76
C LEU A 106 12.61 -4.02 9.98
N LEU A 107 13.60 -3.64 9.19
CA LEU A 107 14.30 -2.36 9.29
C LEU A 107 13.67 -1.27 8.41
N SER A 108 13.31 -1.64 7.19
CA SER A 108 12.65 -0.74 6.24
C SER A 108 11.81 -1.55 5.26
N TRP A 109 10.85 -0.89 4.63
CA TRP A 109 10.02 -1.49 3.60
C TRP A 109 9.59 -0.43 2.59
N GLU A 110 9.30 -0.88 1.38
CA GLU A 110 8.73 -0.08 0.31
C GLU A 110 7.68 -0.91 -0.43
N ILE A 111 6.67 -0.24 -0.95
CA ILE A 111 5.67 -0.91 -1.79
C ILE A 111 6.32 -1.28 -3.13
N ALA A 112 6.10 -2.50 -3.56
CA ALA A 112 6.71 -3.04 -4.78
C ALA A 112 5.69 -3.26 -5.89
N ASP A 113 4.48 -3.70 -5.53
CA ASP A 113 3.37 -3.90 -6.46
C ASP A 113 2.05 -4.02 -5.67
N TRP A 114 0.93 -4.15 -6.37
CA TRP A 114 -0.37 -4.42 -5.77
C TRP A 114 -1.27 -5.21 -6.71
N GLU A 115 -2.26 -5.84 -6.13
CA GLU A 115 -3.35 -6.50 -6.84
C GLU A 115 -4.69 -6.01 -6.28
N ASP A 116 -5.61 -5.63 -7.15
CA ASP A 116 -6.96 -5.24 -6.79
C ASP A 116 -7.95 -6.28 -7.30
N THR A 117 -8.62 -6.95 -6.37
CA THR A 117 -9.73 -7.87 -6.64
C THR A 117 -10.82 -7.56 -5.63
N PRO A 118 -11.68 -6.57 -5.88
CA PRO A 118 -12.67 -6.13 -4.91
C PRO A 118 -13.49 -7.30 -4.33
N PRO A 119 -13.71 -7.33 -3.00
CA PRO A 119 -13.39 -6.30 -2.00
C PRO A 119 -11.94 -6.34 -1.48
N LEU A 120 -11.06 -7.17 -2.04
CA LEU A 120 -9.70 -7.41 -1.58
C LEU A 120 -8.69 -6.54 -2.33
N ARG A 121 -7.65 -6.13 -1.61
CA ARG A 121 -6.43 -5.55 -2.16
C ARG A 121 -5.23 -6.23 -1.54
N ILE A 122 -4.27 -6.64 -2.36
CA ILE A 122 -3.00 -7.20 -1.91
C ILE A 122 -1.91 -6.19 -2.22
N LEU A 123 -1.16 -5.79 -1.21
CA LEU A 123 -0.03 -4.90 -1.34
C LEU A 123 1.25 -5.71 -1.16
N HIS A 124 2.09 -5.73 -2.18
CA HIS A 124 3.39 -6.41 -2.16
C HIS A 124 4.48 -5.43 -1.75
N TYR A 125 5.36 -5.86 -0.86
CA TYR A 125 6.43 -5.04 -0.30
C TYR A 125 7.79 -5.69 -0.49
N ARG A 126 8.81 -4.86 -0.71
CA ARG A 126 10.21 -5.23 -0.51
C ARG A 126 10.62 -4.78 0.88
N GLY A 127 11.01 -5.73 1.70
CA GLY A 127 11.50 -5.50 3.04
C GLY A 127 13.01 -5.67 3.13
N LYS A 128 13.64 -4.97 4.07
CA LYS A 128 15.01 -5.19 4.51
C LYS A 128 14.95 -5.62 5.96
N ARG A 129 15.46 -6.81 6.26
CA ARG A 129 15.47 -7.38 7.60
C ARG A 129 16.88 -7.53 8.15
N ARG A 130 16.98 -7.54 9.46
CA ARG A 130 18.21 -7.95 10.15
C ARG A 130 18.31 -9.48 10.13
N ASN A 131 19.50 -10.00 10.01
CA ASN A 131 19.75 -11.43 10.22
C ASN A 131 19.45 -11.84 11.66
N ALA A 132 19.31 -13.13 11.90
CA ALA A 132 19.04 -13.70 13.22
C ALA A 132 20.07 -13.20 14.27
N PRO A 133 19.70 -13.19 15.55
CA PRO A 133 20.62 -12.84 16.63
C PRO A 133 21.93 -13.63 16.54
N GLY A 134 23.06 -12.93 16.63
CA GLY A 134 24.39 -13.50 16.46
C GLY A 134 24.94 -13.50 15.04
N GLN A 135 24.12 -13.28 14.04
CA GLN A 135 24.54 -13.12 12.64
C GLN A 135 24.63 -11.64 12.25
N LYS A 136 25.74 -11.23 11.64
CA LYS A 136 25.90 -9.86 11.13
C LYS A 136 25.23 -9.72 9.76
N GLY A 137 24.70 -8.50 9.50
CA GLY A 137 24.18 -8.14 8.19
C GLY A 137 22.67 -8.07 8.12
N THR A 138 22.20 -7.92 6.90
CA THR A 138 20.79 -7.78 6.55
C THR A 138 20.49 -8.54 5.27
N TYR A 139 19.23 -8.94 5.09
CA TYR A 139 18.76 -9.53 3.85
C TYR A 139 17.51 -8.80 3.34
N LYS A 140 17.19 -9.02 2.07
CA LYS A 140 15.95 -8.54 1.45
C LYS A 140 14.95 -9.67 1.41
N GLU A 141 13.70 -9.34 1.61
CA GLU A 141 12.58 -10.28 1.44
C GLU A 141 11.43 -9.61 0.69
N LEU A 142 10.54 -10.43 0.19
CA LEU A 142 9.24 -10.01 -0.31
C LEU A 142 8.18 -10.48 0.70
N PHE A 143 7.24 -9.60 1.00
CA PHE A 143 6.08 -9.95 1.80
C PHE A 143 4.84 -9.24 1.27
N SER A 144 3.67 -9.74 1.63
CA SER A 144 2.42 -9.11 1.22
C SER A 144 1.48 -8.90 2.39
N VAL A 145 0.67 -7.86 2.27
CA VAL A 145 -0.43 -7.53 3.18
C VAL A 145 -1.71 -7.54 2.37
N THR A 146 -2.65 -8.40 2.73
CA THR A 146 -3.99 -8.43 2.15
C THR A 146 -4.93 -7.61 3.01
N LEU A 147 -5.65 -6.71 2.39
CA LEU A 147 -6.68 -5.89 3.02
C LEU A 147 -8.04 -6.21 2.39
N GLU A 148 -9.08 -6.15 3.20
CA GLU A 148 -10.47 -6.25 2.78
C GLU A 148 -11.21 -4.95 3.10
N ARG A 149 -12.03 -4.47 2.19
CA ARG A 149 -12.85 -3.28 2.43
C ARG A 149 -14.15 -3.69 3.12
N LYS A 150 -14.31 -3.27 4.39
CA LYS A 150 -15.49 -3.52 5.23
C LYS A 150 -16.07 -2.19 5.69
N ASP A 151 -17.35 -1.97 5.46
CA ASP A 151 -18.07 -0.77 5.88
C ASP A 151 -17.39 0.55 5.47
N GLY A 152 -16.70 0.54 4.31
CA GLY A 152 -15.96 1.68 3.78
C GLY A 152 -14.51 1.81 4.24
N GLU A 153 -14.09 1.03 5.23
CA GLU A 153 -12.75 1.03 5.80
C GLU A 153 -11.94 -0.16 5.31
N TRP A 154 -10.60 0.01 5.25
CA TRP A 154 -9.69 -1.08 4.95
C TRP A 154 -9.26 -1.77 6.23
N VAL A 155 -9.38 -3.09 6.26
CA VAL A 155 -8.98 -3.95 7.37
C VAL A 155 -7.96 -4.96 6.88
N VAL A 156 -6.83 -5.08 7.56
CA VAL A 156 -5.83 -6.11 7.25
C VAL A 156 -6.39 -7.48 7.61
N THR A 157 -6.38 -8.39 6.64
CA THR A 157 -6.93 -9.74 6.80
C THR A 157 -5.90 -10.84 6.65
N LYS A 158 -4.73 -10.56 6.06
CA LYS A 158 -3.67 -11.56 5.88
C LYS A 158 -2.31 -10.88 5.77
N TYR A 159 -1.29 -11.54 6.29
CA TYR A 159 0.12 -11.19 6.12
C TYR A 159 0.87 -12.45 5.70
N ASP A 160 1.58 -12.37 4.60
CA ASP A 160 2.40 -13.46 4.07
C ASP A 160 3.83 -12.96 3.87
N SER A 161 4.77 -13.68 4.43
CA SER A 161 6.20 -13.50 4.18
C SER A 161 6.64 -14.59 3.22
N MET A 162 7.24 -14.21 2.10
CA MET A 162 7.85 -15.13 1.16
C MET A 162 9.32 -15.26 1.54
N TYR A 163 9.69 -16.42 2.07
CA TYR A 163 11.08 -16.79 2.36
C TYR A 163 11.77 -17.27 1.10
#